data_c1665fb385c54334322ab12d41a24ae9
#
_entry.id   c1665fb385c54334322ab12d41a24ae9
#
_cell.length_a   1.000
_cell.length_b   1.000
_cell.length_c   1.000
_cell.angle_alpha   90.00
_cell.angle_beta   90.00
_cell.angle_gamma   90.00
#
_symmetry.space_group_name_H-M   'P 1'
#
loop_
_entity.id
_entity.type
_entity.pdbx_description
1 polymer ?
#
loop_
_entity_poly.entity_id
_entity_poly.type
_entity_poly.pdbx_seq_one_letter_code
_entity_poly.pdbx_strand_id
1 'polypeptide(L)'
;MAANTRDEILGKKVAHFRSRMNWPLKTLAGDLGVSIQQLQRYEKGINKISATMLFELSKIFKVDITAFFDDDDHNFLEADSFNILLVEDNVNDEFLLRKALSDFPKKLNIYTINDGYAAMDFFNDISNGQINDLPKPDLIFLDLHLPLMRGLDILKDMKRKVPLQEIPVIVLSSSINPEDRASAYGLQASGFIRKSFDYEEFKEHILKAMSYWTDAVELPRFSEMHRAS
;
A
#
# COMPACT_ATOMS: atom_id res chain seq x y z
N MET A 1 0.06 9.78 27.06
CA MET A 1 -0.18 8.80 25.97
C MET A 1 -1.43 8.04 26.38
N ALA A 2 -2.53 8.17 25.64
CA ALA A 2 -3.68 7.30 25.86
C ALA A 2 -3.27 5.89 25.42
N ALA A 3 -3.32 4.92 26.32
CA ALA A 3 -3.12 3.51 25.96
C ALA A 3 -4.20 3.16 24.94
N ASN A 4 -3.81 2.58 23.81
CA ASN A 4 -4.77 2.00 22.85
C ASN A 4 -5.72 1.08 23.62
N THR A 5 -7.01 1.26 23.47
CA THR A 5 -7.97 0.35 24.12
C THR A 5 -7.87 -1.03 23.44
N ARG A 6 -8.19 -2.10 24.17
CA ARG A 6 -8.22 -3.45 23.58
C ARG A 6 -9.14 -3.55 22.35
N ASP A 7 -10.20 -2.76 22.33
CA ASP A 7 -11.12 -2.70 21.18
C ASP A 7 -10.45 -2.05 19.95
N GLU A 8 -9.59 -1.06 20.14
CA GLU A 8 -8.79 -0.49 19.04
C GLU A 8 -7.77 -1.47 18.48
N ILE A 9 -7.13 -2.23 19.36
CA ILE A 9 -6.17 -3.28 18.96
C ILE A 9 -6.88 -4.36 18.13
N LEU A 10 -8.00 -4.89 18.63
CA LEU A 10 -8.81 -5.86 17.91
C LEU A 10 -9.30 -5.32 16.56
N GLY A 11 -9.77 -4.08 16.53
CA GLY A 11 -10.22 -3.43 15.29
C GLY A 11 -9.11 -3.34 14.25
N LYS A 12 -7.92 -2.93 14.65
CA LYS A 12 -6.74 -2.88 13.77
C LYS A 12 -6.37 -4.26 13.24
N LYS A 13 -6.46 -5.32 14.06
CA LYS A 13 -6.19 -6.69 13.61
C LYS A 13 -7.21 -7.16 12.56
N VAL A 14 -8.49 -6.82 12.72
CA VAL A 14 -9.51 -7.10 11.71
C VAL A 14 -9.20 -6.39 10.39
N ALA A 15 -8.89 -5.10 10.43
CA ALA A 15 -8.50 -4.33 9.25
C ALA A 15 -7.25 -4.91 8.57
N HIS A 16 -6.28 -5.35 9.37
CA HIS A 16 -5.06 -6.00 8.88
C HIS A 16 -5.37 -7.31 8.13
N PHE A 17 -6.14 -8.23 8.73
CA PHE A 17 -6.49 -9.50 8.07
C PHE A 17 -7.28 -9.27 6.78
N ARG A 18 -8.22 -8.30 6.76
CA ARG A 18 -8.96 -7.93 5.56
C ARG A 18 -8.02 -7.43 4.46
N SER A 19 -7.13 -6.51 4.80
CA SER A 19 -6.18 -5.92 3.85
C SER A 19 -5.22 -6.96 3.27
N ARG A 20 -4.79 -7.94 4.07
CA ARG A 20 -3.95 -9.06 3.59
C ARG A 20 -4.65 -9.93 2.54
N MET A 21 -5.97 -10.00 2.57
CA MET A 21 -6.76 -10.72 1.56
C MET A 21 -7.11 -9.85 0.36
N ASN A 22 -6.66 -8.60 0.32
CA ASN A 22 -7.04 -7.60 -0.70
C ASN A 22 -8.57 -7.42 -0.80
N TRP A 23 -9.27 -7.51 0.34
CA TRP A 23 -10.73 -7.39 0.35
C TRP A 23 -11.14 -5.95 0.65
N PRO A 24 -11.95 -5.35 -0.23
CA PRO A 24 -12.61 -4.09 0.09
C PRO A 24 -13.56 -4.26 1.27
N LEU A 25 -13.81 -3.17 1.99
CA LEU A 25 -14.76 -3.16 3.12
C LEU A 25 -16.12 -3.77 2.77
N LYS A 26 -16.60 -3.52 1.55
CA LYS A 26 -17.88 -4.05 1.05
C LYS A 26 -17.92 -5.59 1.05
N THR A 27 -16.83 -6.24 0.70
CA THR A 27 -16.74 -7.70 0.66
C THR A 27 -16.85 -8.28 2.06
N LEU A 28 -15.99 -7.86 3.00
CA LEU A 28 -16.01 -8.36 4.37
C LEU A 28 -17.32 -7.99 5.08
N ALA A 29 -17.85 -6.79 4.86
CA ALA A 29 -19.14 -6.38 5.42
C ALA A 29 -20.28 -7.28 4.94
N GLY A 30 -20.27 -7.65 3.64
CA GLY A 30 -21.23 -8.60 3.07
C GLY A 30 -21.13 -9.99 3.70
N ASP A 31 -19.93 -10.53 3.86
CA ASP A 31 -19.71 -11.85 4.44
C ASP A 31 -20.10 -11.91 5.92
N LEU A 32 -19.96 -10.79 6.64
CA LEU A 32 -20.37 -10.67 8.05
C LEU A 32 -21.84 -10.28 8.24
N GLY A 33 -22.56 -9.94 7.17
CA GLY A 33 -23.95 -9.46 7.26
C GLY A 33 -24.11 -8.12 7.98
N VAL A 34 -23.07 -7.25 7.95
CA VAL A 34 -23.08 -5.92 8.57
C VAL A 34 -22.99 -4.81 7.52
N SER A 35 -23.34 -3.57 7.91
CA SER A 35 -23.12 -2.43 7.03
C SER A 35 -21.62 -2.07 6.94
N ILE A 36 -21.21 -1.46 5.81
CA ILE A 36 -19.83 -0.95 5.64
C ILE A 36 -19.46 0.02 6.78
N GLN A 37 -20.37 0.90 7.16
CA GLN A 37 -20.18 1.84 8.27
C GLN A 37 -19.98 1.13 9.60
N GLN A 38 -20.68 0.04 9.83
CA GLN A 38 -20.53 -0.75 11.05
C GLN A 38 -19.18 -1.47 11.07
N LEU A 39 -18.74 -2.07 9.95
CA LEU A 39 -17.42 -2.68 9.82
C LEU A 39 -16.30 -1.63 10.06
N GLN A 40 -16.40 -0.45 9.46
CA GLN A 40 -15.47 0.65 9.71
C GLN A 40 -15.37 1.02 11.20
N ARG A 41 -16.50 1.03 11.91
CA ARG A 41 -16.52 1.30 13.35
C ARG A 41 -15.88 0.18 14.17
N TYR A 42 -16.00 -1.07 13.73
CA TYR A 42 -15.27 -2.19 14.32
C TYR A 42 -13.76 -2.05 14.09
N GLU A 43 -13.33 -1.77 12.86
CA GLU A 43 -11.91 -1.62 12.52
C GLU A 43 -11.26 -0.42 13.24
N LYS A 44 -12.03 0.61 13.57
CA LYS A 44 -11.58 1.78 14.36
C LYS A 44 -11.63 1.55 15.88
N GLY A 45 -12.12 0.41 16.35
CA GLY A 45 -12.33 0.17 17.77
C GLY A 45 -13.41 1.05 18.41
N ILE A 46 -14.24 1.76 17.61
CA ILE A 46 -15.36 2.57 18.10
C ILE A 46 -16.47 1.68 18.64
N ASN A 47 -16.73 0.55 17.97
CA ASN A 47 -17.66 -0.44 18.40
C ASN A 47 -16.92 -1.69 18.91
N LYS A 48 -17.41 -2.30 19.97
CA LYS A 48 -16.88 -3.55 20.49
C LYS A 48 -17.19 -4.69 19.55
N ILE A 49 -16.21 -5.54 19.28
CA ILE A 49 -16.35 -6.77 18.51
C ILE A 49 -16.72 -7.88 19.48
N SER A 50 -17.87 -8.54 19.25
CA SER A 50 -18.31 -9.65 20.11
C SER A 50 -17.44 -10.90 19.87
N ALA A 51 -17.37 -11.80 20.86
CA ALA A 51 -16.68 -13.08 20.71
C ALA A 51 -17.24 -13.91 19.53
N THR A 52 -18.56 -13.88 19.30
CA THR A 52 -19.18 -14.53 18.15
C THR A 52 -18.68 -13.94 16.84
N MET A 53 -18.57 -12.61 16.75
CA MET A 53 -18.06 -11.93 15.56
C MET A 53 -16.57 -12.25 15.32
N LEU A 54 -15.75 -12.34 16.38
CA LEU A 54 -14.35 -12.76 16.26
C LEU A 54 -14.24 -14.21 15.78
N PHE A 55 -15.12 -15.08 16.21
CA PHE A 55 -15.17 -16.46 15.75
C PHE A 55 -15.56 -16.57 14.26
N GLU A 56 -16.53 -15.79 13.79
CA GLU A 56 -16.86 -15.72 12.36
C GLU A 56 -15.68 -15.12 11.55
N LEU A 57 -15.06 -14.07 12.04
CA LEU A 57 -13.86 -13.48 11.42
C LEU A 57 -12.71 -14.48 11.34
N SER A 58 -12.49 -15.31 12.36
CA SER A 58 -11.44 -16.34 12.34
C SER A 58 -11.65 -17.38 11.23
N LYS A 59 -12.90 -17.78 11.00
CA LYS A 59 -13.27 -18.68 9.90
C LYS A 59 -13.08 -18.01 8.53
N ILE A 60 -13.56 -16.78 8.39
CA ILE A 60 -13.47 -16.01 7.16
C ILE A 60 -12.01 -15.81 6.77
N PHE A 61 -11.17 -15.39 7.71
CA PHE A 61 -9.74 -15.16 7.49
C PHE A 61 -8.89 -16.45 7.52
N LYS A 62 -9.47 -17.58 7.89
CA LYS A 62 -8.78 -18.88 8.06
C LYS A 62 -7.60 -18.79 9.02
N VAL A 63 -7.77 -18.10 10.14
CA VAL A 63 -6.79 -17.97 11.21
C VAL A 63 -7.35 -18.54 12.51
N ASP A 64 -6.46 -18.92 13.44
CA ASP A 64 -6.89 -19.27 14.78
C ASP A 64 -7.43 -18.02 15.50
N ILE A 65 -8.46 -18.19 16.34
CA ILE A 65 -9.06 -17.07 17.08
C ILE A 65 -8.05 -16.40 18.01
N THR A 66 -7.02 -17.12 18.46
CA THR A 66 -5.94 -16.56 19.29
C THR A 66 -5.15 -15.49 18.55
N ALA A 67 -5.11 -15.52 17.21
CA ALA A 67 -4.42 -14.51 16.39
C ALA A 67 -4.96 -13.07 16.60
N PHE A 68 -6.18 -12.94 17.12
CA PHE A 68 -6.74 -11.64 17.50
C PHE A 68 -6.28 -11.15 18.88
N PHE A 69 -5.68 -12.01 19.71
CA PHE A 69 -5.34 -11.75 21.11
C PHE A 69 -3.86 -11.85 21.41
N ASP A 70 -3.03 -12.28 20.46
CA ASP A 70 -1.58 -12.37 20.65
C ASP A 70 -1.01 -10.99 20.99
N ASP A 71 -0.38 -10.90 22.17
CA ASP A 71 0.17 -9.65 22.72
C ASP A 71 1.44 -9.16 21.98
N ASP A 72 1.91 -9.86 20.96
CA ASP A 72 2.99 -9.41 20.06
C ASP A 72 2.49 -8.24 19.16
N ASP A 73 1.82 -7.26 19.80
CA ASP A 73 1.21 -6.09 19.17
C ASP A 73 2.20 -5.21 18.39
N HIS A 74 3.49 -5.33 18.66
CA HIS A 74 4.52 -4.65 17.89
C HIS A 74 4.91 -5.40 16.60
N ASN A 75 4.62 -6.70 16.51
CA ASN A 75 4.99 -7.53 15.36
C ASN A 75 3.85 -7.70 14.34
N PHE A 76 2.56 -7.59 14.74
CA PHE A 76 1.43 -7.80 13.83
C PHE A 76 1.14 -6.60 12.93
N LEU A 77 1.42 -5.38 13.36
CA LEU A 77 1.23 -4.17 12.55
C LEU A 77 2.47 -3.85 11.69
N GLU A 78 3.61 -4.50 11.97
CA GLU A 78 4.89 -4.22 11.32
C GLU A 78 5.64 -5.46 10.84
N ALA A 79 5.13 -6.69 11.05
CA ALA A 79 5.84 -7.89 10.64
C ALA A 79 5.85 -8.06 9.12
N ASP A 80 6.94 -7.65 8.52
CA ASP A 80 7.55 -8.19 7.29
C ASP A 80 6.78 -8.14 5.97
N SER A 81 5.73 -7.33 5.83
CA SER A 81 5.13 -7.13 4.51
C SER A 81 5.39 -5.72 4.02
N PHE A 82 6.23 -5.62 3.01
CA PHE A 82 6.50 -4.36 2.32
C PHE A 82 5.36 -4.05 1.35
N ASN A 83 4.69 -2.93 1.55
CA ASN A 83 3.53 -2.53 0.77
C ASN A 83 3.95 -1.77 -0.48
N ILE A 84 3.63 -2.29 -1.64
CA ILE A 84 3.92 -1.68 -2.93
C ILE A 84 2.62 -1.24 -3.56
N LEU A 85 2.53 0.04 -3.92
CA LEU A 85 1.48 0.52 -4.80
C LEU A 85 2.02 0.59 -6.23
N LEU A 86 1.32 -0.04 -7.14
CA LEU A 86 1.52 0.10 -8.58
C LEU A 86 0.42 0.99 -9.14
N VAL A 87 0.80 2.09 -9.81
CA VAL A 87 -0.12 2.94 -10.59
C VAL A 87 0.17 2.68 -12.06
N GLU A 88 -0.68 1.87 -12.69
CA GLU A 88 -0.46 1.30 -14.03
C GLU A 88 -1.80 0.89 -14.63
N ASP A 89 -2.11 1.33 -15.85
CA ASP A 89 -3.36 0.99 -16.55
C ASP A 89 -3.21 -0.21 -17.50
N ASN A 90 -1.98 -0.53 -17.89
CA ASN A 90 -1.70 -1.63 -18.78
C ASN A 90 -1.59 -2.96 -18.03
N VAL A 91 -2.57 -3.83 -18.24
CA VAL A 91 -2.63 -5.16 -17.60
C VAL A 91 -1.39 -6.02 -17.88
N ASN A 92 -0.78 -5.89 -19.07
CA ASN A 92 0.43 -6.65 -19.39
C ASN A 92 1.64 -6.15 -18.59
N ASP A 93 1.79 -4.84 -18.45
CA ASP A 93 2.89 -4.23 -17.69
C ASP A 93 2.73 -4.54 -16.19
N GLU A 94 1.50 -4.49 -15.67
CA GLU A 94 1.19 -4.98 -14.33
C GLU A 94 1.58 -6.44 -14.14
N PHE A 95 1.19 -7.30 -15.09
CA PHE A 95 1.53 -8.73 -15.04
C PHE A 95 3.05 -8.96 -15.04
N LEU A 96 3.80 -8.26 -15.89
CA LEU A 96 5.26 -8.39 -15.96
C LEU A 96 5.93 -7.93 -14.67
N LEU A 97 5.47 -6.82 -14.08
CA LEU A 97 6.00 -6.34 -12.80
C LEU A 97 5.70 -7.33 -11.67
N ARG A 98 4.45 -7.80 -11.55
CA ARG A 98 4.07 -8.81 -10.53
C ARG A 98 4.87 -10.09 -10.69
N LYS A 99 5.09 -10.54 -11.93
CA LYS A 99 5.94 -11.70 -12.22
C LYS A 99 7.39 -11.47 -11.80
N ALA A 100 7.97 -10.29 -12.07
CA ALA A 100 9.31 -9.93 -11.61
C ALA A 100 9.41 -9.94 -10.08
N LEU A 101 8.41 -9.37 -9.39
CA LEU A 101 8.36 -9.28 -7.93
C LEU A 101 8.07 -10.62 -7.26
N SER A 102 7.46 -11.60 -7.96
CA SER A 102 7.22 -12.93 -7.38
C SER A 102 8.50 -13.71 -7.07
N ASP A 103 9.61 -13.35 -7.71
CA ASP A 103 10.93 -13.97 -7.46
C ASP A 103 11.71 -13.26 -6.33
N PHE A 104 11.14 -12.20 -5.74
CA PHE A 104 11.77 -11.48 -4.64
C PHE A 104 11.66 -12.30 -3.34
N PRO A 105 12.76 -12.44 -2.55
CA PRO A 105 12.80 -13.37 -1.42
C PRO A 105 11.96 -12.93 -0.20
N LYS A 106 11.55 -11.66 -0.15
CA LYS A 106 10.72 -11.13 0.94
C LYS A 106 9.26 -11.09 0.57
N LYS A 107 8.39 -11.13 1.58
CA LYS A 107 6.95 -11.01 1.38
C LYS A 107 6.59 -9.59 0.98
N LEU A 108 5.97 -9.45 -0.19
CA LEU A 108 5.49 -8.19 -0.73
C LEU A 108 3.96 -8.19 -0.80
N ASN A 109 3.34 -7.09 -0.39
CA ASN A 109 1.94 -6.82 -0.67
C ASN A 109 1.88 -5.84 -1.85
N ILE A 110 1.30 -6.26 -2.96
CA ILE A 110 1.25 -5.46 -4.19
C ILE A 110 -0.19 -5.09 -4.47
N TYR A 111 -0.47 -3.80 -4.46
CA TYR A 111 -1.76 -3.21 -4.79
C TYR A 111 -1.65 -2.48 -6.11
N THR A 112 -2.71 -2.52 -6.93
CA THR A 112 -2.73 -1.79 -8.20
C THR A 112 -3.88 -0.80 -8.22
N ILE A 113 -3.59 0.41 -8.66
CA ILE A 113 -4.58 1.39 -9.08
C ILE A 113 -4.33 1.64 -10.56
N ASN A 114 -5.33 1.36 -11.38
CA ASN A 114 -5.20 1.38 -12.84
C ASN A 114 -5.77 2.66 -13.49
N ASP A 115 -6.00 3.68 -12.71
CA ASP A 115 -6.57 4.96 -13.15
C ASP A 115 -5.90 6.12 -12.40
N GLY A 116 -5.49 7.15 -13.16
CA GLY A 116 -4.78 8.30 -12.59
C GLY A 116 -5.64 9.13 -11.63
N TYR A 117 -6.95 9.26 -11.87
CA TYR A 117 -7.85 9.97 -10.96
C TYR A 117 -8.07 9.18 -9.68
N ALA A 118 -8.28 7.87 -9.79
CA ALA A 118 -8.37 6.99 -8.62
C ALA A 118 -7.09 7.04 -7.76
N ALA A 119 -5.91 7.14 -8.38
CA ALA A 119 -4.66 7.33 -7.67
C ALA A 119 -4.62 8.68 -6.94
N MET A 120 -5.07 9.76 -7.57
CA MET A 120 -5.16 11.08 -6.94
C MET A 120 -6.12 11.09 -5.75
N ASP A 121 -7.29 10.46 -5.89
CA ASP A 121 -8.27 10.34 -4.79
C ASP A 121 -7.67 9.55 -3.61
N PHE A 122 -7.01 8.43 -3.90
CA PHE A 122 -6.30 7.64 -2.90
C PHE A 122 -5.24 8.47 -2.14
N PHE A 123 -4.42 9.27 -2.85
CA PHE A 123 -3.42 10.14 -2.24
C PHE A 123 -4.05 11.29 -1.46
N ASN A 124 -5.16 11.85 -1.91
CA ASN A 124 -5.93 12.86 -1.16
C ASN A 124 -6.44 12.29 0.16
N ASP A 125 -7.00 11.09 0.14
CA ASP A 125 -7.51 10.43 1.34
C ASP A 125 -6.39 10.20 2.37
N ILE A 126 -5.22 9.70 1.94
CA ILE A 126 -4.07 9.54 2.83
C ILE A 126 -3.66 10.89 3.44
N SER A 127 -3.56 11.95 2.62
CA SER A 127 -3.19 13.30 3.09
C SER A 127 -4.17 13.86 4.11
N ASN A 128 -5.45 13.54 3.95
CA ASN A 128 -6.52 14.00 4.83
C ASN A 128 -6.71 13.10 6.07
N GLY A 129 -5.87 12.07 6.23
CA GLY A 129 -6.00 11.09 7.31
C GLY A 129 -7.27 10.24 7.20
N GLN A 130 -7.84 10.14 6.01
CA GLN A 130 -9.00 9.29 5.75
C GLN A 130 -8.56 7.82 5.66
N ILE A 131 -9.44 6.93 6.09
CA ILE A 131 -9.18 5.49 5.99
C ILE A 131 -9.50 5.04 4.58
N ASN A 132 -8.49 4.50 3.92
CA ASN A 132 -8.60 3.86 2.62
C ASN A 132 -8.77 2.34 2.75
N ASP A 133 -9.31 1.73 1.70
CA ASP A 133 -9.36 0.27 1.57
C ASP A 133 -7.96 -0.35 1.36
N LEU A 134 -7.00 0.44 0.87
CA LEU A 134 -5.63 0.04 0.66
C LEU A 134 -4.72 0.61 1.76
N PRO A 135 -3.69 -0.13 2.20
CA PRO A 135 -2.72 0.39 3.16
C PRO A 135 -1.86 1.49 2.53
N LYS A 136 -1.27 2.33 3.39
CA LYS A 136 -0.25 3.27 2.95
C LYS A 136 0.92 2.50 2.33
N PRO A 137 1.37 2.86 1.11
CA PRO A 137 2.50 2.20 0.48
C PRO A 137 3.84 2.60 1.12
N ASP A 138 4.76 1.65 1.18
CA ASP A 138 6.16 1.88 1.52
C ASP A 138 6.96 2.28 0.28
N LEU A 139 6.50 1.87 -0.92
CA LEU A 139 7.10 2.20 -2.21
C LEU A 139 6.00 2.30 -3.27
N ILE A 140 6.14 3.23 -4.19
CA ILE A 140 5.24 3.39 -5.34
C ILE A 140 6.00 3.15 -6.63
N PHE A 141 5.48 2.28 -7.49
CA PHE A 141 5.80 2.23 -8.91
C PHE A 141 4.75 3.02 -9.68
N LEU A 142 5.18 4.02 -10.45
CA LEU A 142 4.30 4.94 -11.16
C LEU A 142 4.60 4.96 -12.64
N ASP A 143 3.63 4.58 -13.48
CA ASP A 143 3.74 4.81 -14.92
C ASP A 143 3.57 6.29 -15.25
N LEU A 144 4.32 6.75 -16.25
CA LEU A 144 4.19 8.11 -16.78
C LEU A 144 3.00 8.25 -17.74
N HIS A 145 2.61 7.18 -18.42
CA HIS A 145 1.68 7.22 -19.55
C HIS A 145 0.31 6.63 -19.19
N LEU A 146 -0.31 7.17 -18.16
CA LEU A 146 -1.67 6.80 -17.78
C LEU A 146 -2.70 7.52 -18.68
N PRO A 147 -3.85 6.91 -18.95
CA PRO A 147 -4.93 7.58 -19.66
C PRO A 147 -5.47 8.75 -18.85
N LEU A 148 -5.85 9.83 -19.54
CA LEU A 148 -6.49 11.02 -18.99
C LEU A 148 -5.63 11.86 -18.03
N MET A 149 -4.56 11.31 -17.43
CA MET A 149 -3.68 12.03 -16.51
C MET A 149 -2.25 11.56 -16.66
N ARG A 150 -1.30 12.50 -16.73
CA ARG A 150 0.11 12.15 -16.82
C ARG A 150 0.66 11.75 -15.46
N GLY A 151 1.45 10.67 -15.40
CA GLY A 151 2.12 10.25 -14.16
C GLY A 151 2.98 11.35 -13.52
N LEU A 152 3.58 12.25 -14.31
CA LEU A 152 4.31 13.41 -13.78
C LEU A 152 3.41 14.39 -13.01
N ASP A 153 2.15 14.54 -13.39
CA ASP A 153 1.21 15.42 -12.68
C ASP A 153 0.80 14.79 -11.34
N ILE A 154 0.61 13.47 -11.32
CA ILE A 154 0.38 12.70 -10.08
C ILE A 154 1.58 12.83 -9.15
N LEU A 155 2.80 12.61 -9.65
CA LEU A 155 4.04 12.74 -8.87
C LEU A 155 4.18 14.15 -8.27
N LYS A 156 3.93 15.18 -9.08
CA LYS A 156 4.00 16.59 -8.67
C LYS A 156 3.00 16.91 -7.54
N ASP A 157 1.77 16.44 -7.65
CA ASP A 157 0.74 16.67 -6.64
C ASP A 157 1.09 15.92 -5.34
N MET A 158 1.45 14.66 -5.45
CA MET A 158 1.84 13.81 -4.33
C MET A 158 3.02 14.40 -3.54
N LYS A 159 4.08 14.85 -4.23
CA LYS A 159 5.28 15.41 -3.57
C LYS A 159 5.08 16.78 -2.93
N ARG A 160 3.92 17.40 -3.11
CA ARG A 160 3.52 18.63 -2.40
C ARG A 160 2.76 18.39 -1.11
N LYS A 161 2.36 17.14 -0.85
CA LYS A 161 1.51 16.78 0.28
C LYS A 161 2.32 16.08 1.36
N VAL A 162 2.23 16.58 2.58
CA VAL A 162 2.66 15.85 3.77
C VAL A 162 1.51 14.91 4.16
N PRO A 163 1.69 13.65 4.43
CA PRO A 163 2.94 12.86 4.56
C PRO A 163 3.39 12.12 3.30
N LEU A 164 2.83 12.40 2.12
CA LEU A 164 3.11 11.65 0.88
C LEU A 164 4.49 11.92 0.28
N GLN A 165 5.04 13.12 0.51
CA GLN A 165 6.34 13.50 -0.04
C GLN A 165 7.49 12.56 0.36
N GLU A 166 7.35 11.87 1.48
CA GLU A 166 8.37 10.98 2.03
C GLU A 166 8.30 9.56 1.42
N ILE A 167 7.17 9.19 0.80
CA ILE A 167 7.04 7.89 0.15
C ILE A 167 7.93 7.88 -1.09
N PRO A 168 8.88 6.93 -1.21
CA PRO A 168 9.69 6.80 -2.41
C PRO A 168 8.83 6.42 -3.61
N VAL A 169 9.11 7.06 -4.74
CA VAL A 169 8.44 6.80 -6.02
C VAL A 169 9.46 6.42 -7.07
N ILE A 170 9.33 5.22 -7.61
CA ILE A 170 10.07 4.78 -8.78
C ILE A 170 9.16 4.95 -10.00
N VAL A 171 9.59 5.79 -10.91
CA VAL A 171 8.90 5.96 -12.19
C VAL A 171 9.23 4.79 -13.11
N LEU A 172 8.20 4.18 -13.70
CA LEU A 172 8.30 3.20 -14.77
C LEU A 172 7.91 3.86 -16.08
N SER A 173 8.71 3.73 -17.13
CA SER A 173 8.35 4.33 -18.41
C SER A 173 8.98 3.60 -19.59
N SER A 174 8.22 3.45 -20.67
CA SER A 174 8.72 3.02 -21.97
C SER A 174 9.41 4.16 -22.75
N SER A 175 9.29 5.40 -22.28
CA SER A 175 9.88 6.56 -22.92
C SER A 175 11.40 6.51 -22.93
N ILE A 176 11.97 6.79 -24.09
CA ILE A 176 13.42 7.01 -24.29
C ILE A 176 13.81 8.49 -24.18
N ASN A 177 12.82 9.39 -23.99
CA ASN A 177 13.05 10.82 -23.95
C ASN A 177 13.81 11.22 -22.65
N PRO A 178 15.00 11.83 -22.75
CA PRO A 178 15.75 12.31 -21.61
C PRO A 178 14.99 13.35 -20.76
N GLU A 179 14.08 14.11 -21.37
CA GLU A 179 13.28 15.13 -20.70
C GLU A 179 12.30 14.52 -19.69
N ASP A 180 11.71 13.35 -19.99
CA ASP A 180 10.82 12.67 -19.07
C ASP A 180 11.56 12.24 -17.79
N ARG A 181 12.79 11.73 -17.98
CA ARG A 181 13.65 11.37 -16.85
C ARG A 181 14.09 12.59 -16.04
N ALA A 182 14.52 13.65 -16.71
CA ALA A 182 14.92 14.89 -16.04
C ALA A 182 13.74 15.51 -15.26
N SER A 183 12.53 15.51 -15.86
CA SER A 183 11.31 15.99 -15.22
C SER A 183 10.93 15.15 -13.99
N ALA A 184 11.02 13.82 -14.09
CA ALA A 184 10.72 12.93 -12.95
C ALA A 184 11.66 13.21 -11.76
N TYR A 185 12.97 13.30 -11.98
CA TYR A 185 13.91 13.64 -10.90
C TYR A 185 13.72 15.09 -10.40
N GLY A 186 13.40 16.04 -11.28
CA GLY A 186 13.04 17.41 -10.88
C GLY A 186 11.79 17.48 -9.99
N LEU A 187 10.92 16.50 -10.08
CA LEU A 187 9.74 16.33 -9.24
C LEU A 187 9.98 15.37 -8.07
N GLN A 188 11.25 15.09 -7.72
CA GLN A 188 11.63 14.25 -6.57
C GLN A 188 11.25 12.77 -6.72
N ALA A 189 11.24 12.22 -7.94
CA ALA A 189 11.23 10.77 -8.09
C ALA A 189 12.48 10.18 -7.43
N SER A 190 12.30 9.05 -6.74
CA SER A 190 13.38 8.33 -6.04
C SER A 190 14.14 7.39 -6.97
N GLY A 191 13.59 7.13 -8.17
CA GLY A 191 14.20 6.33 -9.21
C GLY A 191 13.43 6.44 -10.53
N PHE A 192 14.11 6.07 -11.61
CA PHE A 192 13.52 5.98 -12.94
C PHE A 192 14.00 4.69 -13.59
N ILE A 193 13.09 3.76 -13.84
CA ILE A 193 13.36 2.49 -14.50
C ILE A 193 12.68 2.49 -15.86
N ARG A 194 13.45 2.25 -16.90
CA ARG A 194 12.90 2.09 -18.24
C ARG A 194 12.29 0.70 -18.37
N LYS A 195 11.05 0.63 -18.84
CA LYS A 195 10.40 -0.61 -19.23
C LYS A 195 11.15 -1.17 -20.46
N SER A 196 11.96 -2.21 -20.27
CA SER A 196 12.72 -2.86 -21.34
C SER A 196 11.81 -3.83 -22.11
N PHE A 197 12.06 -4.00 -23.41
CA PHE A 197 11.45 -5.08 -24.20
C PHE A 197 12.01 -6.46 -23.80
N ASP A 198 13.22 -6.50 -23.23
CA ASP A 198 13.78 -7.70 -22.63
C ASP A 198 13.28 -7.84 -21.19
N TYR A 199 12.50 -8.90 -20.96
CA TYR A 199 11.92 -9.16 -19.64
C TYR A 199 12.98 -9.44 -18.58
N GLU A 200 14.06 -10.15 -18.91
CA GLU A 200 15.10 -10.48 -17.93
C GLU A 200 15.85 -9.21 -17.47
N GLU A 201 16.15 -8.30 -18.40
CA GLU A 201 16.72 -6.99 -18.08
C GLU A 201 15.75 -6.17 -17.20
N PHE A 202 14.47 -6.13 -17.54
CA PHE A 202 13.45 -5.44 -16.73
C PHE A 202 13.37 -6.02 -15.34
N LYS A 203 13.25 -7.35 -15.23
CA LYS A 203 13.21 -8.09 -13.97
C LYS A 203 14.44 -7.79 -13.10
N GLU A 204 15.64 -7.84 -13.68
CA GLU A 204 16.88 -7.53 -12.95
C GLU A 204 16.86 -6.13 -12.35
N HIS A 205 16.42 -5.12 -13.11
CA HIS A 205 16.30 -3.75 -12.63
C HIS A 205 15.29 -3.63 -11.47
N ILE A 206 14.14 -4.29 -11.60
CA ILE A 206 13.11 -4.29 -10.54
C ILE A 206 13.65 -4.95 -9.26
N LEU A 207 14.28 -6.12 -9.36
CA LEU A 207 14.81 -6.82 -8.20
C LEU A 207 15.95 -6.05 -7.51
N LYS A 208 16.83 -5.38 -8.28
CA LYS A 208 17.88 -4.50 -7.72
C LYS A 208 17.26 -3.31 -6.97
N ALA A 209 16.26 -2.69 -7.55
CA ALA A 209 15.55 -1.59 -6.90
C ALA A 209 14.88 -2.08 -5.59
N MET A 210 14.23 -3.22 -5.62
CA MET A 210 13.62 -3.79 -4.43
C MET A 210 14.63 -4.11 -3.33
N SER A 211 15.77 -4.75 -3.68
CA SER A 211 16.83 -5.01 -2.71
C SER A 211 17.36 -3.72 -2.07
N TYR A 212 17.51 -2.65 -2.86
CA TYR A 212 17.92 -1.36 -2.31
C TYR A 212 16.92 -0.83 -1.27
N TRP A 213 15.62 -0.81 -1.59
CA TRP A 213 14.59 -0.24 -0.72
C TRP A 213 14.20 -1.11 0.47
N THR A 214 14.48 -2.42 0.43
CA THR A 214 14.12 -3.33 1.51
C THR A 214 15.30 -3.78 2.37
N ASP A 215 16.55 -3.68 1.86
CA ASP A 215 17.73 -4.22 2.53
C ASP A 215 18.73 -3.14 2.94
N ALA A 216 18.83 -2.06 2.15
CA ALA A 216 19.87 -1.04 2.32
C ALA A 216 19.35 0.27 2.93
N VAL A 217 18.05 0.51 2.87
CA VAL A 217 17.45 1.78 3.31
C VAL A 217 16.45 1.54 4.43
N GLU A 218 16.54 2.34 5.49
CA GLU A 218 15.49 2.43 6.50
C GLU A 218 14.48 3.50 6.07
N LEU A 219 13.25 3.06 5.80
CA LEU A 219 12.17 3.99 5.46
C LEU A 219 11.57 4.60 6.73
N PRO A 220 11.16 5.88 6.70
CA PRO A 220 10.51 6.50 7.85
C PRO A 220 9.18 5.80 8.13
N ARG A 221 8.99 5.36 9.38
CA ARG A 221 7.72 4.74 9.82
C ARG A 221 6.70 5.82 10.10
N PHE A 222 5.47 5.62 9.65
CA PHE A 222 4.37 6.58 9.83
C PHE A 222 4.13 6.97 11.30
N SER A 223 4.39 6.07 12.24
CA SER A 223 4.29 6.32 13.68
C SER A 223 5.34 7.31 14.21
N GLU A 224 6.46 7.48 13.51
CA GLU A 224 7.55 8.38 13.88
C GLU A 224 7.28 9.81 13.40
N MET A 225 6.56 9.97 12.29
CA MET A 225 6.28 11.26 11.65
C MET A 225 5.33 12.14 12.46
N HIS A 226 4.41 11.57 13.25
CA HIS A 226 3.44 12.30 14.08
C HIS A 226 4.01 12.71 15.44
N ARG A 227 5.27 12.36 15.76
CA ARG A 227 5.93 12.77 17.01
C ARG A 227 6.82 14.01 16.88
N ALA A 228 7.05 14.48 15.64
CA ALA A 228 7.96 15.61 15.35
C ALA A 228 7.25 16.93 15.06
N SER A 229 5.93 17.00 15.21
CA SER A 229 5.12 18.22 15.04
C SER A 229 4.47 18.69 16.35
#